data_f3c3041e2d4e4b247079e6c0de1d02cc
#
_entry.id   f3c3041e2d4e4b247079e6c0de1d02cc
#
_cell.length_a   1.000
_cell.length_b   1.000
_cell.length_c   1.000
_cell.angle_alpha   90.00
_cell.angle_beta   90.00
_cell.angle_gamma   90.00
#
_symmetry.space_group_name_H-M   'P 1'
#
loop_
_entity.id
_entity.type
_entity.pdbx_description
1 polymer ?
#
loop_
_entity_poly.entity_id
_entity_poly.type
_entity_poly.pdbx_seq_one_letter_code
_entity_poly.pdbx_strand_id
1 'polypeptide(L)'
;MPAKKNRDSLVCTCAILIVIVAEILLFSASGARAGGGQDSAAAKTTFQTKCAMCHGPDGAGSEVGKSLNIPDLRSDAVQKLPDAELVKTISDGKGGMPSFKGSLSEAQIHALVRHVRSLRQKK
;
A
#
# COMPACT_ATOMS: atom_id res chain seq x y z
N MET A 1 -42.41 -53.71 -16.78
CA MET A 1 -41.48 -53.38 -15.67
C MET A 1 -40.94 -51.98 -15.91
N PRO A 2 -41.39 -50.97 -15.20
CA PRO A 2 -40.96 -49.59 -15.46
C PRO A 2 -39.95 -49.10 -14.45
N ALA A 3 -38.85 -48.61 -14.94
CA ALA A 3 -38.20 -47.32 -14.63
C ALA A 3 -38.15 -46.83 -13.15
N LYS A 4 -37.36 -47.50 -12.31
CA LYS A 4 -36.95 -46.95 -10.99
C LYS A 4 -35.59 -46.26 -11.06
N LYS A 5 -35.01 -46.11 -12.25
CA LYS A 5 -33.61 -45.72 -12.46
C LYS A 5 -33.34 -44.23 -12.54
N ASN A 6 -34.37 -43.35 -12.66
CA ASN A 6 -34.17 -41.93 -12.88
C ASN A 6 -34.16 -41.07 -11.60
N ARG A 7 -34.76 -41.56 -10.51
CA ARG A 7 -34.83 -40.72 -9.28
C ARG A 7 -33.49 -40.66 -8.54
N ASP A 8 -32.80 -41.79 -8.47
CA ASP A 8 -31.50 -41.85 -7.74
C ASP A 8 -30.40 -41.11 -8.52
N SER A 9 -30.44 -41.15 -9.86
CA SER A 9 -29.52 -40.39 -10.71
C SER A 9 -29.74 -38.88 -10.61
N LEU A 10 -31.01 -38.44 -10.51
CA LEU A 10 -31.35 -37.01 -10.40
C LEU A 10 -30.95 -36.47 -9.03
N VAL A 11 -31.14 -37.21 -7.96
CA VAL A 11 -30.74 -36.82 -6.60
C VAL A 11 -29.22 -36.73 -6.49
N CYS A 12 -28.49 -37.64 -7.10
CA CYS A 12 -27.03 -37.66 -7.09
C CYS A 12 -26.45 -36.44 -7.85
N THR A 13 -27.00 -36.10 -9.02
CA THR A 13 -26.59 -34.91 -9.78
C THR A 13 -26.91 -33.59 -9.07
N CYS A 14 -28.04 -33.47 -8.41
CA CYS A 14 -28.38 -32.29 -7.61
C CYS A 14 -27.44 -32.12 -6.42
N ALA A 15 -27.09 -33.24 -5.72
CA ALA A 15 -26.16 -33.19 -4.60
C ALA A 15 -24.75 -32.69 -5.01
N ILE A 16 -24.26 -33.17 -6.15
CA ILE A 16 -22.95 -32.74 -6.69
C ILE A 16 -22.95 -31.26 -7.07
N LEU A 17 -24.02 -30.78 -7.71
CA LEU A 17 -24.14 -29.37 -8.07
C LEU A 17 -24.20 -28.44 -6.84
N ILE A 18 -24.89 -28.85 -5.78
CA ILE A 18 -24.95 -28.08 -4.53
C ILE A 18 -23.57 -27.99 -3.87
N VAL A 19 -22.79 -29.07 -3.86
CA VAL A 19 -21.42 -29.07 -3.29
C VAL A 19 -20.51 -28.14 -4.09
N ILE A 20 -20.56 -28.20 -5.43
CA ILE A 20 -19.72 -27.34 -6.30
C ILE A 20 -20.07 -25.85 -6.11
N VAL A 21 -21.36 -25.53 -6.00
CA VAL A 21 -21.80 -24.15 -5.78
C VAL A 21 -21.37 -23.64 -4.39
N ALA A 22 -21.41 -24.50 -3.37
CA ALA A 22 -20.95 -24.15 -2.02
C ALA A 22 -19.44 -23.88 -1.99
N GLU A 23 -18.63 -24.64 -2.70
CA GLU A 23 -17.18 -24.41 -2.79
C GLU A 23 -16.85 -23.13 -3.54
N ILE A 24 -17.57 -22.81 -4.61
CA ILE A 24 -17.39 -21.56 -5.37
C ILE A 24 -17.73 -20.33 -4.49
N LEU A 25 -18.77 -20.41 -3.68
CA LEU A 25 -19.18 -19.33 -2.78
C LEU A 25 -18.16 -19.12 -1.62
N LEU A 26 -17.54 -20.19 -1.12
CA LEU A 26 -16.51 -20.11 -0.08
C LEU A 26 -15.19 -19.54 -0.62
N PHE A 27 -14.86 -19.79 -1.89
CA PHE A 27 -13.64 -19.27 -2.51
C PHE A 27 -13.70 -17.76 -2.80
N SER A 28 -14.89 -17.20 -2.97
CA SER A 28 -15.09 -15.77 -3.25
C SER A 28 -14.89 -14.85 -2.03
N ALA A 29 -14.79 -15.39 -0.81
CA ALA A 29 -14.66 -14.59 0.42
C ALA A 29 -13.21 -14.30 0.84
N SER A 30 -12.20 -14.83 0.15
CA SER A 30 -10.78 -14.71 0.55
C SER A 30 -10.00 -13.57 -0.14
N GLY A 31 -10.65 -12.65 -0.84
CA GLY A 31 -10.04 -11.69 -1.76
C GLY A 31 -9.80 -10.27 -1.25
N ALA A 32 -9.81 -9.96 0.04
CA ALA A 32 -9.75 -8.55 0.45
C ALA A 32 -8.99 -8.25 1.75
N ARG A 33 -7.74 -8.70 1.90
CA ARG A 33 -6.90 -8.21 3.04
C ARG A 33 -5.38 -8.26 2.85
N ALA A 34 -4.85 -8.28 1.64
CA ALA A 34 -3.39 -8.34 1.40
C ALA A 34 -2.74 -7.01 0.99
N GLY A 35 -3.47 -5.88 0.93
CA GLY A 35 -2.94 -4.61 0.41
C GLY A 35 -1.92 -3.91 1.34
N GLY A 36 -2.10 -3.94 2.65
CA GLY A 36 -1.33 -3.08 3.57
C GLY A 36 0.16 -3.42 3.72
N GLY A 37 0.53 -4.68 3.64
CA GLY A 37 1.93 -5.11 3.82
C GLY A 37 2.79 -4.89 2.58
N GLN A 38 2.24 -5.14 1.41
CA GLN A 38 2.95 -4.96 0.13
C GLN A 38 3.16 -3.48 -0.19
N ASP A 39 2.16 -2.63 0.06
CA ASP A 39 2.26 -1.18 -0.11
C ASP A 39 3.34 -0.58 0.80
N SER A 40 3.46 -1.05 2.04
CA SER A 40 4.48 -0.60 3.00
C SER A 40 5.89 -0.96 2.55
N ALA A 41 6.12 -2.20 2.08
CA ALA A 41 7.41 -2.64 1.58
C ALA A 41 7.81 -1.90 0.31
N ALA A 42 6.88 -1.73 -0.63
CA ALA A 42 7.09 -0.97 -1.86
C ALA A 42 7.39 0.51 -1.57
N ALA A 43 6.66 1.13 -0.65
CA ALA A 43 6.91 2.52 -0.24
C ALA A 43 8.30 2.69 0.40
N LYS A 44 8.72 1.76 1.26
CA LYS A 44 10.07 1.76 1.83
C LYS A 44 11.13 1.66 0.73
N THR A 45 10.98 0.76 -0.22
CA THR A 45 11.91 0.62 -1.35
C THR A 45 11.96 1.90 -2.20
N THR A 46 10.81 2.48 -2.51
CA THR A 46 10.71 3.75 -3.26
C THR A 46 11.40 4.88 -2.49
N PHE A 47 11.19 4.97 -1.18
CA PHE A 47 11.86 5.95 -0.32
C PHE A 47 13.38 5.79 -0.38
N GLN A 48 13.89 4.57 -0.21
CA GLN A 48 15.32 4.28 -0.25
C GLN A 48 15.97 4.65 -1.59
N THR A 49 15.28 4.42 -2.70
CA THR A 49 15.84 4.64 -4.04
C THR A 49 15.69 6.06 -4.55
N LYS A 50 14.64 6.79 -4.14
CA LYS A 50 14.30 8.10 -4.71
C LYS A 50 14.42 9.27 -3.71
N CYS A 51 14.34 9.01 -2.42
CA CYS A 51 14.24 10.05 -1.39
C CYS A 51 15.45 10.07 -0.45
N ALA A 52 16.04 8.89 -0.16
CA ALA A 52 17.08 8.74 0.85
C ALA A 52 18.38 9.46 0.50
N MET A 53 18.65 9.76 -0.77
CA MET A 53 19.82 10.53 -1.17
C MET A 53 19.88 11.89 -0.48
N CYS A 54 18.72 12.52 -0.30
CA CYS A 54 18.58 13.81 0.40
C CYS A 54 18.06 13.65 1.83
N HIS A 55 17.01 12.85 2.02
CA HIS A 55 16.36 12.71 3.32
C HIS A 55 17.04 11.72 4.28
N GLY A 56 18.06 11.01 3.82
CA GLY A 56 18.68 9.94 4.59
C GLY A 56 17.84 8.66 4.63
N PRO A 57 18.44 7.49 4.87
CA PRO A 57 17.73 6.21 4.86
C PRO A 57 16.69 6.07 5.99
N ASP A 58 16.84 6.85 7.05
CA ASP A 58 15.97 6.91 8.23
C ASP A 58 15.14 8.21 8.32
N GLY A 59 15.26 9.09 7.32
CA GLY A 59 14.56 10.37 7.27
C GLY A 59 15.21 11.51 8.07
N ALA A 60 16.40 11.28 8.67
CA ALA A 60 17.11 12.29 9.45
C ALA A 60 17.81 13.37 8.63
N GLY A 61 17.85 13.21 7.33
CA GLY A 61 18.66 13.99 6.39
C GLY A 61 20.04 13.37 6.19
N SER A 62 20.44 13.26 4.94
CA SER A 62 21.83 12.92 4.56
C SER A 62 22.73 14.14 4.72
N GLU A 63 24.03 13.99 4.54
CA GLU A 63 24.95 15.14 4.53
C GLU A 63 24.59 16.14 3.42
N VAL A 64 24.16 15.65 2.24
CA VAL A 64 23.63 16.49 1.16
C VAL A 64 22.36 17.21 1.61
N GLY A 65 21.44 16.50 2.24
CA GLY A 65 20.20 17.08 2.74
C GLY A 65 20.44 18.15 3.79
N LYS A 66 21.37 17.94 4.71
CA LYS A 66 21.74 18.91 5.74
C LYS A 66 22.34 20.18 5.14
N SER A 67 23.20 20.06 4.14
CA SER A 67 23.78 21.22 3.44
C SER A 67 22.73 22.04 2.69
N LEU A 68 21.64 21.42 2.29
CA LEU A 68 20.49 22.05 1.64
C LEU A 68 19.39 22.50 2.61
N ASN A 69 19.61 22.39 3.92
CA ASN A 69 18.64 22.68 4.97
C ASN A 69 17.31 21.92 4.81
N ILE A 70 17.39 20.67 4.35
CA ILE A 70 16.21 19.80 4.24
C ILE A 70 15.73 19.42 5.64
N PRO A 71 14.43 19.53 5.95
CA PRO A 71 13.94 19.23 7.28
C PRO A 71 14.05 17.73 7.62
N ASP A 72 14.36 17.44 8.87
CA ASP A 72 14.30 16.07 9.42
C ASP A 72 12.83 15.59 9.37
N LEU A 73 12.57 14.56 8.58
CA LEU A 73 11.23 14.01 8.40
C LEU A 73 10.63 13.42 9.68
N ARG A 74 11.47 13.11 10.67
CA ARG A 74 11.07 12.55 11.97
C ARG A 74 10.63 13.62 12.96
N SER A 75 10.96 14.89 12.65
CA SER A 75 10.71 16.03 13.54
C SER A 75 9.22 16.32 13.73
N ASP A 76 8.86 16.87 14.89
CA ASP A 76 7.50 17.31 15.17
C ASP A 76 7.00 18.33 14.14
N ALA A 77 7.88 19.16 13.59
CA ALA A 77 7.53 20.14 12.56
C ALA A 77 6.95 19.47 11.31
N VAL A 78 7.57 18.38 10.84
CA VAL A 78 7.07 17.62 9.69
C VAL A 78 5.92 16.69 10.09
N GLN A 79 6.03 16.02 11.23
CA GLN A 79 5.07 15.01 11.66
C GLN A 79 3.69 15.58 12.08
N LYS A 80 3.59 16.89 12.32
CA LYS A 80 2.32 17.59 12.61
C LYS A 80 1.66 18.17 11.36
N LEU A 81 2.34 18.22 10.22
CA LEU A 81 1.73 18.68 8.96
C LEU A 81 0.58 17.74 8.56
N PRO A 82 -0.51 18.25 7.98
CA PRO A 82 -1.56 17.41 7.41
C PRO A 82 -1.02 16.48 6.31
N ASP A 83 -1.58 15.27 6.17
CA ASP A 83 -1.19 14.34 5.09
C ASP A 83 -1.36 14.97 3.71
N ALA A 84 -2.39 15.78 3.51
CA ALA A 84 -2.61 16.49 2.25
C ALA A 84 -1.44 17.44 1.88
N GLU A 85 -0.81 18.08 2.87
CA GLU A 85 0.36 18.93 2.63
C GLU A 85 1.59 18.10 2.27
N LEU A 86 1.78 16.96 2.91
CA LEU A 86 2.86 16.02 2.55
C LEU A 86 2.65 15.45 1.15
N VAL A 87 1.43 15.04 0.81
CA VAL A 87 1.06 14.59 -0.54
C VAL A 87 1.37 15.67 -1.57
N LYS A 88 0.93 16.92 -1.31
CA LYS A 88 1.18 18.05 -2.21
C LYS A 88 2.68 18.29 -2.37
N THR A 89 3.44 18.28 -1.29
CA THR A 89 4.90 18.51 -1.32
C THR A 89 5.61 17.45 -2.14
N ILE A 90 5.24 16.16 -2.01
CA ILE A 90 5.82 15.07 -2.81
C ILE A 90 5.39 15.21 -4.27
N SER A 91 4.12 15.48 -4.54
CA SER A 91 3.59 15.60 -5.89
C SER A 91 4.23 16.76 -6.66
N ASP A 92 4.19 17.94 -6.10
CA ASP A 92 4.55 19.18 -6.81
C ASP A 92 6.03 19.55 -6.64
N GLY A 93 6.70 18.97 -5.63
CA GLY A 93 8.02 19.40 -5.19
C GLY A 93 7.96 20.67 -4.33
N LYS A 94 9.08 21.02 -3.70
CA LYS A 94 9.21 22.24 -2.90
C LYS A 94 10.68 22.64 -2.77
N GLY A 95 11.04 23.85 -3.18
CA GLY A 95 12.44 24.30 -3.14
C GLY A 95 13.35 23.39 -3.95
N GLY A 96 14.35 22.78 -3.32
CA GLY A 96 15.26 21.81 -3.96
C GLY A 96 14.68 20.40 -4.17
N MET A 97 13.49 20.11 -3.64
CA MET A 97 12.83 18.83 -3.82
C MET A 97 12.14 18.77 -5.18
N PRO A 98 12.46 17.79 -6.04
CA PRO A 98 11.81 17.65 -7.34
C PRO A 98 10.34 17.24 -7.21
N SER A 99 9.54 17.54 -8.25
CA SER A 99 8.19 17.01 -8.39
C SER A 99 8.22 15.53 -8.74
N PHE A 100 7.38 14.74 -8.09
CA PHE A 100 7.17 13.32 -8.41
C PHE A 100 5.84 13.07 -9.13
N LYS A 101 5.06 14.13 -9.42
CA LYS A 101 3.85 14.05 -10.23
C LYS A 101 4.19 13.52 -11.62
N GLY A 102 3.53 12.43 -12.03
CA GLY A 102 3.80 11.76 -13.31
C GLY A 102 4.89 10.69 -13.27
N SER A 103 5.77 10.69 -12.26
CA SER A 103 6.75 9.60 -12.04
C SER A 103 6.32 8.61 -10.97
N LEU A 104 5.42 9.01 -10.08
CA LEU A 104 4.75 8.17 -9.08
C LEU A 104 3.23 8.32 -9.22
N SER A 105 2.51 7.22 -9.05
CA SER A 105 1.06 7.26 -8.96
C SER A 105 0.62 7.91 -7.64
N GLU A 106 -0.62 8.40 -7.59
CA GLU A 106 -1.21 8.96 -6.38
C GLU A 106 -1.19 7.96 -5.22
N ALA A 107 -1.50 6.69 -5.49
CA ALA A 107 -1.43 5.62 -4.50
C ALA A 107 -0.02 5.42 -3.93
N GLN A 108 1.02 5.52 -4.78
CA GLN A 108 2.42 5.45 -4.34
C GLN A 108 2.82 6.65 -3.49
N ILE A 109 2.35 7.85 -3.84
CA ILE A 109 2.59 9.07 -3.05
C ILE A 109 1.92 8.94 -1.67
N HIS A 110 0.68 8.49 -1.60
CA HIS A 110 0.02 8.21 -0.32
C HIS A 110 0.74 7.13 0.51
N ALA A 111 1.27 6.10 -0.14
CA ALA A 111 2.06 5.08 0.55
C ALA A 111 3.37 5.65 1.11
N LEU A 112 4.03 6.56 0.38
CA LEU A 112 5.21 7.29 0.86
C LEU A 112 4.87 8.17 2.07
N VAL A 113 3.74 8.87 2.08
CA VAL A 113 3.29 9.66 3.25
C VAL A 113 3.13 8.75 4.47
N ARG A 114 2.49 7.58 4.32
CA ARG A 114 2.40 6.60 5.41
C ARG A 114 3.79 6.13 5.88
N HIS A 115 4.72 5.92 4.95
CA HIS A 115 6.11 5.57 5.29
C HIS A 115 6.79 6.70 6.08
N VAL A 116 6.68 7.96 5.65
CA VAL A 116 7.19 9.13 6.39
C VAL A 116 6.61 9.19 7.80
N ARG A 117 5.31 8.92 7.98
CA ARG A 117 4.68 8.84 9.31
C ARG A 117 5.29 7.73 10.19
N SER A 118 5.66 6.62 9.59
CA SER A 118 6.29 5.51 10.33
C SER A 118 7.71 5.84 10.83
N LEU A 119 8.35 6.85 10.25
CA LEU A 119 9.69 7.31 10.68
C LEU A 119 9.66 8.14 11.97
N ARG A 120 8.47 8.56 12.45
CA ARG A 120 8.35 9.31 13.70
C ARG A 120 9.06 8.59 14.84
N GLN A 121 9.94 9.29 15.54
CA GLN A 121 10.57 8.76 16.75
C GLN A 121 9.54 8.65 17.87
N LYS A 122 9.39 7.46 18.43
CA LYS A 122 8.63 7.28 19.68
C LYS A 122 9.45 7.88 20.82
N LYS A 123 8.90 8.89 21.47
CA LYS A 123 9.46 9.40 22.72
C LYS A 123 9.22 8.39 23.83
#